data_50c9ee820c1b5d19f09f719cec0b4e9b
#
_entry.id   50c9ee820c1b5d19f09f719cec0b4e9b
#
_cell.length_a   1.000
_cell.length_b   1.000
_cell.length_c   1.000
_cell.angle_alpha   90.00
_cell.angle_beta   90.00
_cell.angle_gamma   90.00
#
_symmetry.space_group_name_H-M   'P 1'
#
loop_
_entity.id
_entity.type
_entity.pdbx_description
1 polymer ?
#
loop_
_entity_poly.entity_id
_entity_poly.type
_entity_poly.pdbx_seq_one_letter_code
_entity_poly.pdbx_strand_id
1 'polypeptide(L)'
;MNSTYGNRLARSIASAAFSMAALALTGTAVAQQSGRGTFDHLRTTFPLTGVHAVTPCENCHVGGQMAGTPRQCEYCHRPGSRIATTFKPANHVMTNEACNTCHRSAATWQGATKPV
;
A
#
# COMPACT_ATOMS: atom_id res chain seq x y z
N MET A 1 16.12 -80.97 5.17
CA MET A 1 15.14 -81.77 4.41
C MET A 1 14.12 -80.90 3.83
N ASN A 2 14.09 -80.93 2.53
CA ASN A 2 13.00 -80.73 1.62
C ASN A 2 12.38 -79.32 1.57
N SER A 3 12.66 -78.64 0.47
CA SER A 3 11.90 -78.84 -0.79
C SER A 3 10.60 -78.02 -0.73
N THR A 4 10.24 -77.22 -1.60
CA THR A 4 10.23 -77.16 -3.06
C THR A 4 9.44 -75.88 -3.41
N TYR A 5 9.91 -75.19 -4.42
CA TYR A 5 9.21 -75.02 -5.67
C TYR A 5 7.86 -74.32 -5.71
N GLY A 6 7.90 -73.29 -6.47
CA GLY A 6 6.82 -72.94 -7.38
C GLY A 6 6.19 -71.63 -7.05
N ASN A 7 6.16 -70.69 -7.79
CA ASN A 7 5.76 -70.66 -9.17
C ASN A 7 5.91 -69.27 -9.73
N ARG A 8 6.51 -69.22 -10.84
CA ARG A 8 6.53 -68.03 -11.72
C ARG A 8 5.11 -67.77 -12.19
N LEU A 9 4.58 -66.69 -11.85
CA LEU A 9 3.55 -66.11 -12.69
C LEU A 9 3.88 -64.64 -12.94
N ALA A 10 4.54 -64.43 -14.04
CA ALA A 10 4.61 -63.16 -14.69
C ALA A 10 3.20 -62.63 -14.91
N ARG A 11 2.84 -61.63 -14.20
CA ARG A 11 1.71 -60.80 -14.55
C ARG A 11 2.24 -59.42 -14.86
N SER A 12 2.46 -59.24 -16.14
CA SER A 12 2.60 -57.93 -16.75
C SER A 12 1.38 -57.10 -16.37
N ILE A 13 1.54 -56.24 -15.44
CA ILE A 13 0.57 -55.20 -15.18
C ILE A 13 1.07 -53.99 -15.96
N ALA A 14 0.38 -53.73 -17.03
CA ALA A 14 0.57 -52.57 -17.84
C ALA A 14 0.55 -51.35 -16.95
N SER A 15 1.67 -50.65 -16.89
CA SER A 15 1.76 -49.30 -16.29
C SER A 15 0.94 -48.35 -17.14
N ALA A 16 -0.29 -48.17 -16.77
CA ALA A 16 -1.04 -47.05 -17.25
C ALA A 16 -0.37 -45.79 -16.69
N ALA A 17 0.43 -45.16 -17.54
CA ALA A 17 0.97 -43.85 -17.25
C ALA A 17 -0.22 -42.88 -17.18
N PHE A 18 -0.66 -42.59 -15.97
CA PHE A 18 -1.57 -41.51 -15.69
C PHE A 18 -0.75 -40.23 -15.81
N SER A 19 -0.68 -39.72 -17.03
CA SER A 19 -0.22 -38.35 -17.27
C SER A 19 -1.24 -37.39 -16.67
N MET A 20 -1.04 -37.08 -15.39
CA MET A 20 -1.69 -35.90 -14.82
C MET A 20 -1.05 -34.67 -15.46
N ALA A 21 -1.72 -34.19 -16.50
CA ALA A 21 -1.49 -32.84 -16.98
C ALA A 21 -1.85 -31.91 -15.83
N ALA A 22 -0.83 -31.47 -15.09
CA ALA A 22 -0.97 -30.35 -14.17
C ALA A 22 -1.29 -29.12 -15.03
N LEU A 23 -2.58 -28.81 -15.15
CA LEU A 23 -2.98 -27.47 -15.57
C LEU A 23 -2.45 -26.51 -14.51
N ALA A 24 -1.31 -25.93 -14.78
CA ALA A 24 -0.87 -24.74 -14.10
C ALA A 24 -1.88 -23.64 -14.40
N LEU A 25 -2.86 -23.48 -13.54
CA LEU A 25 -3.63 -22.25 -13.46
C LEU A 25 -2.64 -21.16 -13.06
N THR A 26 -2.00 -20.56 -14.05
CA THR A 26 -1.39 -19.27 -13.88
C THR A 26 -2.53 -18.27 -13.64
N GLY A 27 -2.98 -18.24 -12.40
CA GLY A 27 -3.82 -17.17 -11.93
C GLY A 27 -3.01 -15.90 -12.09
N THR A 28 -3.24 -15.17 -13.17
CA THR A 28 -2.85 -13.77 -13.24
C THR A 28 -3.57 -13.10 -12.07
N ALA A 29 -2.84 -12.85 -11.00
CA ALA A 29 -3.28 -11.94 -9.97
C ALA A 29 -3.45 -10.60 -10.67
N VAL A 30 -4.65 -10.34 -11.16
CA VAL A 30 -5.08 -8.99 -11.48
C VAL A 30 -5.00 -8.28 -10.13
N ALA A 31 -3.91 -7.55 -9.93
CA ALA A 31 -3.88 -6.56 -8.88
C ALA A 31 -5.14 -5.73 -9.10
N GLN A 32 -6.13 -5.96 -8.24
CA GLN A 32 -7.28 -5.10 -8.15
C GLN A 32 -6.68 -3.74 -7.79
N GLN A 33 -6.46 -2.95 -8.80
CA GLN A 33 -6.35 -1.52 -8.61
C GLN A 33 -7.68 -1.15 -7.98
N SER A 34 -7.66 -1.11 -6.66
CA SER A 34 -8.74 -0.57 -5.86
C SER A 34 -9.11 0.73 -6.53
N GLY A 35 -10.28 0.76 -7.16
CA GLY A 35 -10.67 1.85 -8.01
C GLY A 35 -10.41 3.14 -7.27
N ARG A 36 -9.34 3.84 -7.64
CA ARG A 36 -9.18 5.22 -7.26
C ARG A 36 -10.39 5.87 -7.89
N GLY A 37 -11.43 6.01 -7.08
CA GLY A 37 -12.66 6.63 -7.50
C GLY A 37 -12.28 7.91 -8.21
N THR A 38 -13.00 8.25 -9.24
CA THR A 38 -12.82 9.47 -10.04
C THR A 38 -13.06 10.75 -9.23
N PHE A 39 -12.87 10.67 -7.90
CA PHE A 39 -13.05 11.80 -7.02
C PHE A 39 -11.92 12.80 -7.20
N ASP A 40 -12.27 13.99 -7.63
CA ASP A 40 -11.32 15.06 -7.91
C ASP A 40 -11.08 15.92 -6.67
N HIS A 41 -9.96 15.69 -5.99
CA HIS A 41 -9.54 16.50 -4.84
C HIS A 41 -9.18 17.94 -5.20
N LEU A 42 -8.90 18.25 -6.46
CA LEU A 42 -8.64 19.64 -6.88
C LEU A 42 -9.87 20.53 -6.68
N ARG A 43 -11.05 19.94 -6.62
CA ARG A 43 -12.32 20.63 -6.34
C ARG A 43 -12.63 20.73 -4.84
N THR A 44 -11.76 20.23 -3.99
CA THR A 44 -11.91 20.31 -2.54
C THR A 44 -11.09 21.46 -1.97
N THR A 45 -11.24 21.68 -0.69
CA THR A 45 -10.42 22.64 0.06
C THR A 45 -9.04 22.10 0.45
N PHE A 46 -8.72 20.88 0.02
CA PHE A 46 -7.40 20.26 0.17
C PHE A 46 -7.00 19.57 -1.14
N PRO A 47 -6.53 20.33 -2.13
CA PRO A 47 -6.05 19.78 -3.38
C PRO A 47 -4.83 18.91 -3.12
N LEU A 48 -4.83 17.69 -3.66
CA LEU A 48 -3.70 16.77 -3.52
C LEU A 48 -2.58 17.17 -4.47
N THR A 49 -1.46 17.61 -3.88
CA THR A 49 -0.26 18.01 -4.62
C THR A 49 0.98 17.36 -4.02
N GLY A 50 2.08 17.30 -4.77
CA GLY A 50 3.32 16.71 -4.32
C GLY A 50 3.15 15.25 -3.85
N VAL A 51 3.66 14.93 -2.68
CA VAL A 51 3.55 13.56 -2.10
C VAL A 51 2.11 13.15 -1.79
N HIS A 52 1.25 14.11 -1.49
CA HIS A 52 -0.16 13.81 -1.21
C HIS A 52 -0.91 13.27 -2.44
N ALA A 53 -0.49 13.65 -3.65
CA ALA A 53 -1.12 13.18 -4.89
C ALA A 53 -0.94 11.68 -5.15
N VAL A 54 0.09 11.08 -4.56
CA VAL A 54 0.40 9.65 -4.70
C VAL A 54 0.13 8.86 -3.42
N THR A 55 -0.31 9.53 -2.36
CA THR A 55 -0.65 8.89 -1.08
C THR A 55 -1.94 8.08 -1.24
N PRO A 56 -2.00 6.83 -0.74
CA PRO A 56 -3.22 6.02 -0.73
C PRO A 56 -4.36 6.71 0.01
N CYS A 57 -5.59 6.51 -0.47
CA CYS A 57 -6.80 7.14 0.08
C CYS A 57 -6.98 6.88 1.58
N GLU A 58 -6.75 5.64 1.99
CA GLU A 58 -6.91 5.14 3.35
C GLU A 58 -5.92 5.74 4.35
N ASN A 59 -4.81 6.30 3.89
CA ASN A 59 -3.87 6.98 4.77
C ASN A 59 -4.46 8.29 5.34
N CYS A 60 -5.33 8.92 4.57
CA CYS A 60 -6.01 10.16 4.99
C CYS A 60 -7.44 9.86 5.47
N HIS A 61 -8.12 8.96 4.78
CA HIS A 61 -9.49 8.54 5.08
C HIS A 61 -9.51 7.27 5.94
N VAL A 62 -9.05 7.41 7.18
CA VAL A 62 -8.91 6.30 8.12
C VAL A 62 -10.27 5.65 8.38
N GLY A 63 -10.32 4.31 8.30
CA GLY A 63 -11.55 3.56 8.48
C GLY A 63 -12.62 3.81 7.41
N GLY A 64 -12.24 4.35 6.25
CA GLY A 64 -13.17 4.63 5.16
C GLY A 64 -14.00 5.90 5.35
N GLN A 65 -13.67 6.72 6.34
CA GLN A 65 -14.37 7.98 6.59
C GLN A 65 -13.93 9.05 5.56
N MET A 66 -14.76 9.29 4.57
CA MET A 66 -14.45 10.20 3.46
C MET A 66 -14.72 11.68 3.79
N ALA A 67 -15.57 11.96 4.77
CA ALA A 67 -15.89 13.32 5.19
C ALA A 67 -15.26 13.69 6.52
N GLY A 68 -14.95 14.97 6.72
CA GLY A 68 -14.43 15.47 7.99
C GLY A 68 -12.93 15.27 8.19
N THR A 69 -12.19 14.85 7.17
CA THR A 69 -10.72 14.76 7.23
C THR A 69 -10.13 16.15 7.49
N PRO A 70 -9.28 16.31 8.53
CA PRO A 70 -8.61 17.57 8.81
C PRO A 70 -7.74 18.02 7.65
N ARG A 71 -7.65 19.35 7.47
CA ARG A 71 -6.93 19.96 6.34
C ARG A 71 -5.65 20.68 6.76
N GLN A 72 -5.52 20.99 8.03
CA GLN A 72 -4.36 21.69 8.56
C GLN A 72 -3.18 20.70 8.66
N CYS A 73 -2.03 21.14 8.23
CA CYS A 73 -0.81 20.31 8.17
C CYS A 73 -0.49 19.65 9.51
N GLU A 74 -0.63 20.39 10.61
CA GLU A 74 -0.30 19.96 11.95
C GLU A 74 -1.19 18.83 12.50
N TYR A 75 -2.39 18.65 11.96
CA TYR A 75 -3.23 17.52 12.38
C TYR A 75 -2.61 16.18 12.01
N CYS A 76 -1.95 16.13 10.87
CA CYS A 76 -1.30 14.92 10.38
C CYS A 76 0.20 14.92 10.69
N HIS A 77 0.89 16.06 10.54
CA HIS A 77 2.34 16.19 10.69
C HIS A 77 2.76 16.59 12.11
N ARG A 78 2.23 15.90 13.11
CA ARG A 78 2.56 16.08 14.53
C ARG A 78 3.20 14.82 15.11
N PRO A 79 4.02 14.91 16.16
CA PRO A 79 4.52 13.76 16.87
C PRO A 79 3.38 12.83 17.32
N GLY A 80 3.55 11.53 17.12
CA GLY A 80 2.53 10.53 17.46
C GLY A 80 1.38 10.40 16.45
N SER A 81 1.37 11.13 15.34
CA SER A 81 0.45 10.89 14.26
C SER A 81 0.67 9.51 13.64
N ARG A 82 -0.43 8.82 13.31
CA ARG A 82 -0.40 7.55 12.58
C ARG A 82 -0.57 7.72 11.06
N ILE A 83 -0.84 8.95 10.64
CA ILE A 83 -1.17 9.27 9.25
C ILE A 83 0.09 9.68 8.49
N ALA A 84 0.88 10.60 9.03
CA ALA A 84 2.09 11.09 8.38
C ALA A 84 3.35 10.48 8.98
N THR A 85 4.32 10.22 8.13
CA THR A 85 5.66 9.70 8.52
C THR A 85 6.62 10.82 8.90
N THR A 86 6.29 12.05 8.53
CA THR A 86 7.10 13.24 8.84
C THR A 86 6.32 14.16 9.77
N PHE A 87 7.02 14.78 10.71
CA PHE A 87 6.40 15.68 11.68
C PHE A 87 7.35 16.83 12.06
N LYS A 88 6.76 17.89 12.62
CA LYS A 88 7.49 19.06 13.09
C LYS A 88 8.48 18.63 14.19
N PRO A 89 9.79 18.80 14.00
CA PRO A 89 10.79 18.44 15.02
C PRO A 89 10.76 19.40 16.20
N ALA A 90 11.30 18.96 17.34
CA ALA A 90 11.31 19.75 18.56
C ALA A 90 12.13 21.05 18.45
N ASN A 91 13.14 21.05 17.62
CA ASN A 91 14.00 22.20 17.33
C ASN A 91 13.50 23.09 16.18
N HIS A 92 12.26 22.89 15.75
CA HIS A 92 11.65 23.75 14.74
C HIS A 92 11.51 25.18 15.27
N VAL A 93 11.64 26.15 14.37
CA VAL A 93 11.41 27.56 14.70
C VAL A 93 10.04 27.73 15.39
N MET A 94 10.02 28.45 16.49
CA MET A 94 8.81 28.73 17.25
C MET A 94 8.01 29.82 16.51
N THR A 95 6.83 29.47 16.03
CA THR A 95 5.94 30.37 15.31
C THR A 95 4.50 29.93 15.44
N ASN A 96 3.57 30.87 15.40
CA ASN A 96 2.13 30.64 15.31
C ASN A 96 1.62 30.74 13.87
N GLU A 97 2.51 30.99 12.91
CA GLU A 97 2.15 31.06 11.50
C GLU A 97 1.75 29.70 10.96
N ALA A 98 0.86 29.68 9.97
CA ALA A 98 0.49 28.48 9.25
C ALA A 98 1.72 27.86 8.55
N CYS A 99 1.81 26.56 8.55
CA CYS A 99 2.98 25.82 8.01
C CYS A 99 3.29 26.23 6.55
N ASN A 100 2.27 26.43 5.72
CA ASN A 100 2.40 26.84 4.33
C ASN A 100 2.91 28.27 4.12
N THR A 101 2.98 29.07 5.16
CA THR A 101 3.60 30.40 5.09
C THR A 101 5.09 30.29 4.79
N CYS A 102 5.74 29.26 5.35
CA CYS A 102 7.15 28.98 5.15
C CYS A 102 7.40 27.81 4.19
N HIS A 103 6.60 26.72 4.34
CA HIS A 103 6.70 25.51 3.54
C HIS A 103 5.77 25.59 2.33
N ARG A 104 6.29 26.04 1.21
CA ARG A 104 5.51 26.27 -0.02
C ARG A 104 5.37 25.06 -0.93
N SER A 105 6.08 23.98 -0.62
CA SER A 105 6.08 22.75 -1.40
C SER A 105 5.45 21.61 -0.61
N ALA A 106 4.52 20.90 -1.21
CA ALA A 106 3.99 19.64 -0.67
C ALA A 106 4.85 18.43 -1.04
N ALA A 107 5.95 18.61 -1.77
CA ALA A 107 6.87 17.53 -2.13
C ALA A 107 7.98 17.33 -1.09
N THR A 108 8.33 18.37 -0.35
CA THR A 108 9.41 18.31 0.65
C THR A 108 9.23 19.37 1.71
N TRP A 109 9.71 19.10 2.92
CA TRP A 109 9.83 20.07 4.00
C TRP A 109 11.08 20.95 3.91
N GLN A 110 11.99 20.60 2.98
CA GLN A 110 13.21 21.39 2.76
C GLN A 110 12.91 22.66 1.97
N GLY A 111 13.80 23.64 2.07
CA GLY A 111 13.68 24.89 1.35
C GLY A 111 12.61 25.82 1.91
N ALA A 112 12.23 25.65 3.18
CA ALA A 112 11.36 26.61 3.85
C ALA A 112 12.02 28.00 3.91
N THR A 113 11.25 29.02 3.58
CA THR A 113 11.71 30.41 3.60
C THR A 113 10.89 31.20 4.61
N LYS A 114 11.59 31.95 5.48
CA LYS A 114 10.90 32.86 6.39
C LYS A 114 10.30 34.01 5.56
N PRO A 115 9.02 34.35 5.79
CA PRO A 115 8.45 35.57 5.19
C PRO A 115 9.23 36.80 5.68
N VAL A 116 9.50 37.73 4.78
CA VAL A 116 10.05 39.04 5.09
C VAL A 116 8.93 39.96 5.54
#